data_61462a90fc0078451daf05224b8cb00e
#
_entry.id   61462a90fc0078451daf05224b8cb00e
#
_cell.length_a   1.000
_cell.length_b   1.000
_cell.length_c   1.000
_cell.angle_alpha   90.00
_cell.angle_beta   90.00
_cell.angle_gamma   90.00
#
_symmetry.space_group_name_H-M   'P 1'
#
loop_
_entity.id
_entity.type
_entity.pdbx_description
1 polymer ?
#
loop_
_entity_poly.entity_id
_entity_poly.type
_entity_poly.pdbx_seq_one_letter_code
_entity_poly.pdbx_strand_id
1 'polypeptide(L)'
;MSNKSIGIKDVAVAAGVSATTVSHVLNDVPYARISAETRAKVKSAAVQLGYGPNRLAQALRTQRTGLLGLVSEDIATTPHAGRIILGADDAARARGYNLLVINTSVSAGPESRKADVEALLERRVDGILYATMYHRILDVPGNLANVPAVLVDAVSSGATIAAVVPDEEAGARTAVTALLAAGHTRLGFLNNTDDVPSTHGRLRGFRNALSEAGFDGGAAPVHTGPSEVQGGYEAARSMLRLSNPPTGIFCYNDRMAMGAYQAAAELGLTIPTDLSIVGFDDQELIAGNLHPGLTTVALPHYEMGAWATGTLIDAIEGNADLADLAPHPTVLDCPLVTRGSVAAPRC
;
A
#
# COMPACT_ATOMS: atom_id res chain seq x y z
N MET A 1 -22.85 29.48 -30.15
CA MET A 1 -23.81 29.62 -29.04
C MET A 1 -23.04 29.60 -27.74
N SER A 2 -23.01 30.71 -26.99
CA SER A 2 -22.30 30.81 -25.71
C SER A 2 -23.04 29.92 -24.71
N ASN A 3 -22.39 28.88 -24.25
CA ASN A 3 -22.90 27.97 -23.22
C ASN A 3 -22.83 28.73 -21.88
N LYS A 4 -23.92 29.42 -21.53
CA LYS A 4 -24.04 30.19 -20.28
C LYS A 4 -23.97 29.16 -19.14
N SER A 5 -22.85 29.15 -18.38
CA SER A 5 -22.74 28.25 -17.23
C SER A 5 -23.81 28.63 -16.20
N ILE A 6 -24.60 27.62 -15.78
CA ILE A 6 -25.63 27.78 -14.76
C ILE A 6 -24.96 28.13 -13.44
N GLY A 7 -25.43 29.23 -12.83
CA GLY A 7 -24.89 29.75 -11.58
C GLY A 7 -25.84 29.59 -10.39
N ILE A 8 -25.31 29.87 -9.19
CA ILE A 8 -26.10 29.82 -7.95
C ILE A 8 -27.36 30.68 -8.00
N LYS A 9 -27.36 31.79 -8.79
CA LYS A 9 -28.51 32.68 -8.99
C LYS A 9 -29.62 31.99 -9.77
N ASP A 10 -29.30 31.15 -10.73
CA ASP A 10 -30.28 30.42 -11.53
C ASP A 10 -31.02 29.38 -10.67
N VAL A 11 -30.30 28.70 -9.77
CA VAL A 11 -30.90 27.79 -8.78
C VAL A 11 -31.77 28.55 -7.78
N ALA A 12 -31.35 29.73 -7.35
CA ALA A 12 -32.10 30.58 -6.43
C ALA A 12 -33.47 30.98 -7.03
N VAL A 13 -33.48 31.36 -8.31
CA VAL A 13 -34.74 31.68 -9.05
C VAL A 13 -35.58 30.45 -9.17
N ALA A 14 -35.04 29.29 -9.58
CA ALA A 14 -35.82 28.05 -9.76
C ALA A 14 -36.42 27.52 -8.44
N ALA A 15 -35.71 27.69 -7.32
CA ALA A 15 -36.17 27.26 -5.99
C ALA A 15 -37.01 28.30 -5.26
N GLY A 16 -37.15 29.53 -5.77
CA GLY A 16 -37.87 30.62 -5.14
C GLY A 16 -37.27 31.13 -3.84
N VAL A 17 -35.91 31.12 -3.73
CA VAL A 17 -35.18 31.52 -2.53
C VAL A 17 -34.01 32.44 -2.86
N SER A 18 -33.34 33.00 -1.83
CA SER A 18 -32.11 33.80 -2.04
C SER A 18 -30.89 32.93 -2.42
N ALA A 19 -29.94 33.50 -3.13
CA ALA A 19 -28.66 32.83 -3.42
C ALA A 19 -27.92 32.41 -2.16
N THR A 20 -28.03 33.17 -1.05
CA THR A 20 -27.50 32.82 0.26
C THR A 20 -28.18 31.56 0.81
N THR A 21 -29.51 31.44 0.69
CA THR A 21 -30.22 30.24 1.10
C THR A 21 -29.77 29.01 0.30
N VAL A 22 -29.60 29.16 -1.04
CA VAL A 22 -29.07 28.10 -1.89
C VAL A 22 -27.65 27.67 -1.41
N SER A 23 -26.78 28.65 -1.16
CA SER A 23 -25.43 28.40 -0.66
C SER A 23 -25.46 27.65 0.67
N HIS A 24 -26.30 28.06 1.61
CA HIS A 24 -26.42 27.40 2.92
C HIS A 24 -26.94 25.96 2.81
N VAL A 25 -27.93 25.72 1.91
CA VAL A 25 -28.48 24.39 1.69
C VAL A 25 -27.47 23.45 1.03
N LEU A 26 -26.82 23.91 -0.04
CA LEU A 26 -25.89 23.08 -0.82
C LEU A 26 -24.54 22.82 -0.10
N ASN A 27 -24.21 23.68 0.89
CA ASN A 27 -23.02 23.49 1.72
C ASN A 27 -23.36 22.95 3.13
N ASP A 28 -24.58 22.47 3.35
CA ASP A 28 -25.10 21.91 4.61
C ASP A 28 -24.69 22.71 5.86
N VAL A 29 -24.83 24.05 5.79
CA VAL A 29 -24.44 24.95 6.89
C VAL A 29 -25.26 24.65 8.15
N PRO A 30 -24.64 24.20 9.29
CA PRO A 30 -25.37 23.65 10.45
C PRO A 30 -26.25 24.66 11.19
N TYR A 31 -25.82 25.93 11.23
CA TYR A 31 -26.55 27.01 11.94
C TYR A 31 -27.63 27.71 11.08
N ALA A 32 -27.74 27.34 9.80
CA ALA A 32 -28.78 27.91 8.95
C ALA A 32 -30.15 27.31 9.24
N ARG A 33 -31.03 28.10 9.83
CA ARG A 33 -32.43 27.72 10.15
C ARG A 33 -33.26 27.68 8.85
N ILE A 34 -33.13 26.61 8.08
CA ILE A 34 -33.81 26.38 6.80
C ILE A 34 -34.68 25.13 6.95
N SER A 35 -35.99 25.26 6.57
CA SER A 35 -36.94 24.14 6.67
C SER A 35 -36.53 22.98 5.75
N ALA A 36 -36.90 21.75 6.13
CA ALA A 36 -36.71 20.56 5.32
C ALA A 36 -37.28 20.68 3.90
N GLU A 37 -38.46 21.32 3.78
CA GLU A 37 -39.11 21.58 2.50
C GLU A 37 -38.27 22.49 1.61
N THR A 38 -37.75 23.60 2.17
CA THR A 38 -36.86 24.51 1.42
C THR A 38 -35.56 23.82 1.01
N ARG A 39 -34.98 22.99 1.87
CA ARG A 39 -33.79 22.18 1.52
C ARG A 39 -34.09 21.25 0.36
N ALA A 40 -35.21 20.55 0.37
CA ALA A 40 -35.63 19.66 -0.71
C ALA A 40 -35.84 20.42 -2.04
N LYS A 41 -36.54 21.59 -2.02
CA LYS A 41 -36.73 22.43 -3.20
C LYS A 41 -35.39 22.88 -3.82
N VAL A 42 -34.43 23.34 -3.01
CA VAL A 42 -33.14 23.79 -3.49
C VAL A 42 -32.35 22.63 -4.09
N LYS A 43 -32.30 21.47 -3.41
CA LYS A 43 -31.58 20.27 -3.91
C LYS A 43 -32.17 19.79 -5.22
N SER A 44 -33.51 19.75 -5.34
CA SER A 44 -34.21 19.39 -6.58
C SER A 44 -33.89 20.35 -7.73
N ALA A 45 -33.99 21.67 -7.48
CA ALA A 45 -33.69 22.68 -8.49
C ALA A 45 -32.20 22.59 -8.97
N ALA A 46 -31.30 22.38 -8.06
CA ALA A 46 -29.87 22.20 -8.41
C ALA A 46 -29.65 20.99 -9.32
N VAL A 47 -30.26 19.84 -9.00
CA VAL A 47 -30.20 18.62 -9.82
C VAL A 47 -30.82 18.84 -11.20
N GLN A 48 -31.99 19.43 -11.27
CA GLN A 48 -32.71 19.70 -12.55
C GLN A 48 -31.92 20.63 -13.47
N LEU A 49 -31.20 21.61 -12.90
CA LEU A 49 -30.38 22.56 -13.66
C LEU A 49 -28.95 22.03 -13.92
N GLY A 50 -28.59 20.88 -13.40
CA GLY A 50 -27.18 20.36 -13.48
C GLY A 50 -26.20 21.25 -12.75
N TYR A 51 -26.64 21.99 -11.72
CA TYR A 51 -25.78 22.86 -10.93
C TYR A 51 -25.15 22.10 -9.77
N GLY A 52 -23.82 22.09 -9.75
CA GLY A 52 -23.03 21.66 -8.60
C GLY A 52 -22.41 22.85 -7.87
N PRO A 53 -22.18 22.77 -6.54
CA PRO A 53 -21.43 23.80 -5.82
C PRO A 53 -20.08 24.05 -6.50
N ASN A 54 -19.71 25.33 -6.67
CA ASN A 54 -18.44 25.68 -7.25
C ASN A 54 -17.31 25.33 -6.24
N ARG A 55 -16.61 24.23 -6.48
CA ARG A 55 -15.50 23.75 -5.62
C ARG A 55 -14.40 24.80 -5.47
N LEU A 56 -14.12 25.62 -6.51
CA LEU A 56 -13.15 26.72 -6.41
C LEU A 56 -13.60 27.81 -5.43
N ALA A 57 -14.88 28.18 -5.46
CA ALA A 57 -15.42 29.15 -4.50
C ALA A 57 -15.47 28.58 -3.07
N GLN A 58 -15.70 27.30 -2.93
CA GLN A 58 -15.65 26.59 -1.66
C GLN A 58 -14.21 26.52 -1.13
N ALA A 59 -13.24 26.16 -1.96
CA ALA A 59 -11.82 26.11 -1.63
C ALA A 59 -11.28 27.48 -1.18
N LEU A 60 -11.68 28.57 -1.84
CA LEU A 60 -11.33 29.93 -1.44
C LEU A 60 -11.86 30.30 -0.03
N ARG A 61 -13.03 29.78 0.34
CA ARG A 61 -13.65 30.05 1.65
C ARG A 61 -13.06 29.20 2.76
N THR A 62 -12.84 27.90 2.49
CA THR A 62 -12.34 26.94 3.48
C THR A 62 -10.83 26.86 3.54
N GLN A 63 -10.13 27.47 2.58
CA GLN A 63 -8.69 27.31 2.32
C GLN A 63 -8.29 25.84 2.09
N ARG A 64 -9.25 24.98 1.69
CA ARG A 64 -9.05 23.57 1.37
C ARG A 64 -9.64 23.26 0.02
N THR A 65 -8.87 22.51 -0.78
CA THR A 65 -9.28 22.12 -2.14
C THR A 65 -10.07 20.82 -2.16
N GLY A 66 -9.95 20.00 -1.14
CA GLY A 66 -10.46 18.63 -1.10
C GLY A 66 -9.68 17.70 -2.04
N LEU A 67 -8.42 18.06 -2.36
CA LEU A 67 -7.52 17.25 -3.18
C LEU A 67 -6.36 16.76 -2.33
N LEU A 68 -6.07 15.48 -2.41
CA LEU A 68 -4.84 14.87 -1.90
C LEU A 68 -3.96 14.47 -3.08
N GLY A 69 -2.65 14.70 -2.97
CA GLY A 69 -1.68 14.18 -3.91
C GLY A 69 -1.21 12.79 -3.49
N LEU A 70 -0.96 11.92 -4.45
CA LEU A 70 -0.20 10.69 -4.24
C LEU A 70 0.91 10.63 -5.27
N VAL A 71 2.16 10.68 -4.82
CA VAL A 71 3.32 10.31 -5.62
C VAL A 71 3.47 8.80 -5.51
N SER A 72 3.39 8.11 -6.63
CA SER A 72 3.41 6.65 -6.72
C SER A 72 4.67 6.21 -7.46
N GLU A 73 5.67 5.68 -6.75
CA GLU A 73 6.85 5.11 -7.41
C GLU A 73 6.52 3.73 -7.99
N ASP A 74 6.24 3.69 -9.29
CA ASP A 74 5.85 2.50 -10.09
C ASP A 74 4.63 1.71 -9.57
N ILE A 75 3.95 2.20 -8.51
CA ILE A 75 2.78 1.51 -7.91
C ILE A 75 1.64 1.37 -8.91
N ALA A 76 1.36 2.43 -9.68
CA ALA A 76 0.27 2.43 -10.65
C ALA A 76 0.47 1.41 -11.80
N THR A 77 1.70 0.95 -12.02
CA THR A 77 2.06 -0.04 -13.04
C THR A 77 2.33 -1.42 -12.46
N THR A 78 2.30 -1.56 -11.11
CA THR A 78 2.56 -2.82 -10.40
C THR A 78 1.26 -3.37 -9.81
N PRO A 79 0.68 -4.45 -10.36
CA PRO A 79 -0.69 -4.90 -10.02
C PRO A 79 -0.91 -5.13 -8.51
N HIS A 80 0.02 -5.79 -7.82
CA HIS A 80 -0.11 -6.09 -6.40
C HIS A 80 -0.02 -4.85 -5.50
N ALA A 81 0.83 -3.87 -5.87
CA ALA A 81 0.98 -2.63 -5.12
C ALA A 81 -0.15 -1.61 -5.41
N GLY A 82 -0.91 -1.79 -6.47
CA GLY A 82 -2.08 -0.97 -6.80
C GLY A 82 -3.15 -0.91 -5.69
N ARG A 83 -3.15 -1.89 -4.77
CA ARG A 83 -4.02 -1.89 -3.59
C ARG A 83 -3.73 -0.73 -2.63
N ILE A 84 -2.51 -0.18 -2.61
CA ILE A 84 -2.19 1.05 -1.87
C ILE A 84 -3.04 2.21 -2.40
N ILE A 85 -3.10 2.36 -3.72
CA ILE A 85 -3.92 3.41 -4.36
C ILE A 85 -5.39 3.20 -4.05
N LEU A 86 -5.88 1.95 -4.10
CA LEU A 86 -7.28 1.63 -3.81
C LEU A 86 -7.64 2.01 -2.37
N GLY A 87 -6.86 1.58 -1.38
CA GLY A 87 -7.08 1.92 0.03
C GLY A 87 -7.03 3.43 0.28
N ALA A 88 -6.09 4.12 -0.37
CA ALA A 88 -5.98 5.57 -0.29
C ALA A 88 -7.19 6.29 -0.90
N ASP A 89 -7.67 5.86 -2.08
CA ASP A 89 -8.84 6.46 -2.75
C ASP A 89 -10.14 6.23 -1.97
N ASP A 90 -10.35 5.01 -1.46
CA ASP A 90 -11.52 4.68 -0.65
C ASP A 90 -11.56 5.54 0.64
N ALA A 91 -10.44 5.66 1.34
CA ALA A 91 -10.36 6.49 2.55
C ALA A 91 -10.55 7.99 2.24
N ALA A 92 -9.97 8.48 1.14
CA ALA A 92 -10.15 9.86 0.68
C ALA A 92 -11.62 10.16 0.36
N ARG A 93 -12.26 9.31 -0.44
CA ARG A 93 -13.68 9.48 -0.83
C ARG A 93 -14.63 9.44 0.36
N ALA A 94 -14.37 8.56 1.34
CA ALA A 94 -15.18 8.47 2.56
C ALA A 94 -15.20 9.79 3.35
N ARG A 95 -14.15 10.62 3.21
CA ARG A 95 -14.00 11.93 3.87
C ARG A 95 -14.26 13.11 2.91
N GLY A 96 -14.73 12.85 1.68
CA GLY A 96 -15.06 13.88 0.68
C GLY A 96 -13.86 14.46 -0.06
N TYR A 97 -12.70 13.85 0.03
CA TYR A 97 -11.49 14.18 -0.74
C TYR A 97 -11.43 13.40 -2.05
N ASN A 98 -10.62 13.90 -3.00
CA ASN A 98 -10.26 13.18 -4.21
C ASN A 98 -8.75 13.01 -4.26
N LEU A 99 -8.31 11.88 -4.83
CA LEU A 99 -6.90 11.56 -4.98
C LEU A 99 -6.40 11.97 -6.38
N LEU A 100 -5.29 12.69 -6.44
CA LEU A 100 -4.54 13.01 -7.65
C LEU A 100 -3.25 12.21 -7.66
N VAL A 101 -3.12 11.24 -8.55
CA VAL A 101 -1.97 10.34 -8.61
C VAL A 101 -0.97 10.82 -9.66
N ILE A 102 0.29 10.94 -9.28
CA ILE A 102 1.43 11.07 -10.19
C ILE A 102 2.27 9.81 -10.06
N ASN A 103 2.40 9.04 -11.14
CA ASN A 103 3.27 7.87 -11.16
C ASN A 103 4.66 8.28 -11.66
N THR A 104 5.67 8.08 -10.81
CA THR A 104 7.07 8.29 -11.16
C THR A 104 7.80 6.95 -11.24
N SER A 105 8.90 6.89 -11.98
CA SER A 105 9.72 5.67 -12.01
C SER A 105 10.60 5.57 -10.78
N VAL A 106 10.80 4.35 -10.28
CA VAL A 106 11.76 4.06 -9.21
C VAL A 106 13.18 4.50 -9.58
N SER A 107 13.51 4.50 -10.88
CA SER A 107 14.78 4.98 -11.42
C SER A 107 14.86 6.49 -11.61
N ALA A 108 13.77 7.24 -11.32
CA ALA A 108 13.76 8.68 -11.46
C ALA A 108 14.77 9.35 -10.51
N GLY A 109 15.53 10.28 -11.05
CA GLY A 109 16.50 11.05 -10.26
C GLY A 109 15.83 12.05 -9.31
N PRO A 110 16.59 12.65 -8.36
CA PRO A 110 16.07 13.58 -7.36
C PRO A 110 15.30 14.77 -7.95
N GLU A 111 15.75 15.31 -9.08
CA GLU A 111 15.09 16.43 -9.75
C GLU A 111 13.71 16.07 -10.31
N SER A 112 13.54 14.84 -10.84
CA SER A 112 12.25 14.36 -11.32
C SER A 112 11.28 14.20 -10.16
N ARG A 113 11.71 13.57 -9.06
CA ARG A 113 10.90 13.42 -7.84
C ARG A 113 10.47 14.76 -7.27
N LYS A 114 11.37 15.75 -7.26
CA LYS A 114 11.07 17.11 -6.84
C LYS A 114 10.03 17.77 -7.75
N ALA A 115 10.14 17.58 -9.07
CA ALA A 115 9.20 18.12 -10.04
C ALA A 115 7.79 17.48 -9.88
N ASP A 116 7.71 16.18 -9.56
CA ASP A 116 6.43 15.50 -9.30
C ASP A 116 5.73 16.07 -8.07
N VAL A 117 6.47 16.33 -6.99
CA VAL A 117 5.93 17.00 -5.80
C VAL A 117 5.50 18.43 -6.15
N GLU A 118 6.31 19.19 -6.90
CA GLU A 118 5.97 20.54 -7.32
C GLU A 118 4.69 20.60 -8.14
N ALA A 119 4.51 19.64 -9.06
CA ALA A 119 3.31 19.54 -9.87
C ALA A 119 2.02 19.30 -9.03
N LEU A 120 2.12 18.65 -7.87
CA LEU A 120 1.02 18.54 -6.92
C LEU A 120 0.80 19.84 -6.15
N LEU A 121 1.88 20.48 -5.69
CA LEU A 121 1.82 21.77 -4.97
C LEU A 121 1.19 22.88 -5.84
N GLU A 122 1.54 22.95 -7.13
CA GLU A 122 0.92 23.88 -8.09
C GLU A 122 -0.60 23.70 -8.20
N ARG A 123 -1.08 22.47 -8.01
CA ARG A 123 -2.51 22.12 -7.99
C ARG A 123 -3.17 22.36 -6.64
N ARG A 124 -2.39 22.87 -5.67
CA ARG A 124 -2.83 23.18 -4.32
C ARG A 124 -3.50 22.00 -3.63
N VAL A 125 -2.86 20.82 -3.69
CA VAL A 125 -3.30 19.68 -2.88
C VAL A 125 -3.19 20.04 -1.39
N ASP A 126 -4.12 19.54 -0.58
CA ASP A 126 -4.17 19.82 0.86
C ASP A 126 -3.14 19.00 1.64
N GLY A 127 -2.63 17.90 1.06
CA GLY A 127 -1.59 17.05 1.60
C GLY A 127 -1.10 16.05 0.58
N ILE A 128 0.03 15.39 0.85
CA ILE A 128 0.68 14.44 -0.06
C ILE A 128 0.96 13.11 0.63
N LEU A 129 0.55 12.02 -0.01
CA LEU A 129 1.01 10.67 0.23
C LEU A 129 2.21 10.41 -0.69
N TYR A 130 3.34 9.99 -0.13
CA TYR A 130 4.50 9.58 -0.92
C TYR A 130 4.70 8.08 -0.74
N ALA A 131 4.38 7.29 -1.76
CA ALA A 131 4.32 5.85 -1.69
C ALA A 131 5.38 5.19 -2.57
N THR A 132 6.02 4.13 -2.07
CA THR A 132 6.97 3.30 -2.79
C THR A 132 6.40 1.91 -3.06
N MET A 133 6.98 1.22 -4.04
CA MET A 133 6.52 -0.12 -4.45
C MET A 133 6.89 -1.22 -3.45
N TYR A 134 7.90 -0.99 -2.60
CA TYR A 134 8.39 -1.91 -1.58
C TYR A 134 9.06 -1.13 -0.44
N HIS A 135 9.12 -1.73 0.74
CA HIS A 135 9.67 -1.10 1.94
C HIS A 135 11.15 -0.72 1.76
N ARG A 136 11.42 0.57 1.82
CA ARG A 136 12.77 1.11 1.67
C ARG A 136 13.01 2.41 2.43
N ILE A 137 14.28 2.72 2.61
CA ILE A 137 14.74 4.02 3.14
C ILE A 137 15.05 4.91 1.93
N LEU A 138 14.53 6.14 1.93
CA LEU A 138 14.75 7.07 0.82
C LEU A 138 15.03 8.50 1.32
N ASP A 139 15.73 9.23 0.48
CA ASP A 139 15.86 10.67 0.61
C ASP A 139 14.67 11.34 -0.08
N VAL A 140 13.78 11.92 0.71
CA VAL A 140 12.56 12.56 0.20
C VAL A 140 12.86 13.94 -0.39
N PRO A 141 12.13 14.38 -1.45
CA PRO A 141 12.27 15.71 -1.98
C PRO A 141 12.03 16.78 -0.92
N GLY A 142 12.94 17.77 -0.80
CA GLY A 142 12.85 18.79 0.24
C GLY A 142 11.60 19.65 0.19
N ASN A 143 10.98 19.81 -1.01
CA ASN A 143 9.72 20.53 -1.16
C ASN A 143 8.49 19.78 -0.61
N LEU A 144 8.62 18.50 -0.24
CA LEU A 144 7.57 17.77 0.46
C LEU A 144 7.27 18.36 1.85
N ALA A 145 8.25 19.03 2.48
CA ALA A 145 8.05 19.72 3.75
C ALA A 145 7.11 20.94 3.69
N ASN A 146 6.71 21.39 2.49
CA ASN A 146 5.81 22.53 2.30
C ASN A 146 4.32 22.20 2.50
N VAL A 147 3.98 20.92 2.75
CA VAL A 147 2.60 20.44 2.88
C VAL A 147 2.57 19.27 3.86
N PRO A 148 1.46 19.02 4.57
CA PRO A 148 1.30 17.78 5.33
C PRO A 148 1.59 16.56 4.46
N ALA A 149 2.42 15.64 4.94
CA ALA A 149 2.83 14.47 4.17
C ALA A 149 2.93 13.22 5.02
N VAL A 150 2.61 12.06 4.42
CA VAL A 150 2.78 10.73 5.00
C VAL A 150 3.47 9.83 3.99
N LEU A 151 4.47 9.07 4.44
CA LEU A 151 5.16 8.07 3.65
C LEU A 151 4.42 6.72 3.73
N VAL A 152 4.35 6.02 2.61
CA VAL A 152 3.73 4.69 2.53
C VAL A 152 4.74 3.70 1.97
N ASP A 153 4.95 2.62 2.70
CA ASP A 153 5.96 1.58 2.41
C ASP A 153 7.39 2.12 2.31
N ALA A 154 7.64 3.21 3.03
CA ALA A 154 8.92 3.90 3.04
C ALA A 154 9.16 4.60 4.37
N VAL A 155 10.44 4.82 4.70
CA VAL A 155 10.91 5.73 5.75
C VAL A 155 11.92 6.72 5.17
N SER A 156 11.97 7.92 5.73
CA SER A 156 12.94 8.94 5.31
C SER A 156 14.30 8.71 5.96
N SER A 157 15.38 8.90 5.21
CA SER A 157 16.75 8.86 5.73
C SER A 157 17.15 10.11 6.52
N GLY A 158 16.54 11.25 6.23
CA GLY A 158 16.98 12.56 6.76
C GLY A 158 15.88 13.42 7.38
N ALA A 159 14.62 13.26 6.97
CA ALA A 159 13.51 14.06 7.45
C ALA A 159 12.61 13.25 8.39
N THR A 160 12.09 13.91 9.44
CA THR A 160 11.12 13.30 10.33
C THR A 160 9.72 13.47 9.71
N ILE A 161 9.23 12.43 9.05
CA ILE A 161 7.91 12.40 8.38
C ILE A 161 7.16 11.17 8.86
N ALA A 162 5.87 11.31 9.17
CA ALA A 162 5.01 10.18 9.52
C ALA A 162 5.01 9.13 8.41
N ALA A 163 5.11 7.87 8.79
CA ALA A 163 5.26 6.76 7.85
C ALA A 163 4.46 5.53 8.29
N VAL A 164 4.05 4.71 7.34
CA VAL A 164 3.49 3.38 7.57
C VAL A 164 4.23 2.35 6.75
N VAL A 165 4.58 1.23 7.39
CA VAL A 165 5.34 0.12 6.79
C VAL A 165 4.77 -1.23 7.23
N PRO A 166 5.01 -2.32 6.46
CA PRO A 166 4.64 -3.66 6.90
C PRO A 166 5.60 -4.20 7.97
N ASP A 167 5.12 -5.12 8.82
CA ASP A 167 5.97 -5.88 9.74
C ASP A 167 6.65 -7.04 9.01
N GLU A 168 7.76 -6.73 8.35
CA GLU A 168 8.54 -7.69 7.57
C GLU A 168 9.09 -8.85 8.43
N GLU A 169 9.48 -8.56 9.67
CA GLU A 169 10.07 -9.54 10.56
C GLU A 169 9.00 -10.48 11.13
N ALA A 170 7.90 -9.94 11.64
CA ALA A 170 6.80 -10.76 12.15
C ALA A 170 6.12 -11.55 11.04
N GLY A 171 5.95 -10.97 9.83
CA GLY A 171 5.45 -11.67 8.67
C GLY A 171 6.32 -12.88 8.27
N ALA A 172 7.64 -12.70 8.21
CA ALA A 172 8.56 -13.79 7.93
C ALA A 172 8.55 -14.86 9.03
N ARG A 173 8.47 -14.45 10.30
CA ARG A 173 8.27 -15.37 11.43
C ARG A 173 7.00 -16.21 11.25
N THR A 174 5.90 -15.58 10.84
CA THR A 174 4.62 -16.25 10.56
C THR A 174 4.77 -17.31 9.45
N ALA A 175 5.45 -16.98 8.35
CA ALA A 175 5.73 -17.91 7.26
C ALA A 175 6.53 -19.13 7.72
N VAL A 176 7.58 -18.93 8.50
CA VAL A 176 8.44 -20.00 9.03
C VAL A 176 7.69 -20.86 10.05
N THR A 177 6.92 -20.23 10.93
CA THR A 177 6.09 -20.92 11.91
C THR A 177 5.08 -21.87 11.23
N ALA A 178 4.50 -21.48 10.09
CA ALA A 178 3.61 -22.34 9.32
C ALA A 178 4.31 -23.63 8.83
N LEU A 179 5.57 -23.53 8.36
CA LEU A 179 6.38 -24.69 7.97
C LEU A 179 6.75 -25.57 9.17
N LEU A 180 7.17 -24.96 10.28
CA LEU A 180 7.50 -25.67 11.51
C LEU A 180 6.29 -26.40 12.09
N ALA A 181 5.12 -25.77 12.10
CA ALA A 181 3.86 -26.36 12.55
C ALA A 181 3.41 -27.54 11.68
N ALA A 182 3.78 -27.55 10.40
CA ALA A 182 3.57 -28.69 9.51
C ALA A 182 4.55 -29.85 9.77
N GLY A 183 5.56 -29.67 10.64
CA GLY A 183 6.54 -30.70 11.03
C GLY A 183 7.87 -30.65 10.26
N HIS A 184 8.10 -29.59 9.48
CA HIS A 184 9.42 -29.43 8.81
C HIS A 184 10.50 -29.04 9.79
N THR A 185 11.64 -29.69 9.71
CA THR A 185 12.85 -29.40 10.51
C THR A 185 14.03 -28.96 9.66
N ARG A 186 13.98 -29.17 8.35
CA ARG A 186 14.98 -28.69 7.38
C ARG A 186 14.33 -27.62 6.53
N LEU A 187 14.60 -26.36 6.87
CA LEU A 187 14.07 -25.19 6.18
C LEU A 187 15.15 -24.44 5.44
N GLY A 188 14.78 -23.81 4.33
CA GLY A 188 15.62 -22.90 3.57
C GLY A 188 14.89 -21.59 3.28
N PHE A 189 15.66 -20.55 2.97
CA PHE A 189 15.13 -19.25 2.61
C PHE A 189 15.70 -18.79 1.25
N LEU A 190 14.83 -18.45 0.32
CA LEU A 190 15.19 -17.77 -0.93
C LEU A 190 15.01 -16.27 -0.72
N ASN A 191 16.11 -15.56 -0.53
CA ASN A 191 16.10 -14.13 -0.20
C ASN A 191 16.42 -13.26 -1.43
N ASN A 192 16.06 -11.99 -1.36
CA ASN A 192 16.41 -10.96 -2.35
C ASN A 192 17.89 -10.56 -2.25
N THR A 193 18.45 -10.07 -3.35
CA THR A 193 19.81 -9.51 -3.41
C THR A 193 19.86 -8.02 -3.08
N ASP A 194 18.74 -7.30 -3.16
CA ASP A 194 18.70 -5.86 -2.91
C ASP A 194 18.90 -5.54 -1.43
N ASP A 195 19.70 -4.51 -1.15
CA ASP A 195 19.96 -4.02 0.21
C ASP A 195 18.86 -3.09 0.69
N VAL A 196 17.73 -3.69 1.12
CA VAL A 196 16.53 -2.96 1.55
C VAL A 196 15.97 -3.51 2.87
N PRO A 197 15.20 -2.72 3.63
CA PRO A 197 14.64 -3.14 4.93
C PRO A 197 13.88 -4.47 4.89
N SER A 198 13.12 -4.73 3.82
CA SER A 198 12.37 -5.99 3.65
C SER A 198 13.31 -7.21 3.54
N THR A 199 14.44 -7.08 2.82
CA THR A 199 15.46 -8.16 2.72
C THR A 199 16.02 -8.53 4.08
N HIS A 200 16.36 -7.52 4.88
CA HIS A 200 16.91 -7.72 6.23
C HIS A 200 15.84 -8.17 7.23
N GLY A 201 14.65 -7.56 7.18
CA GLY A 201 13.54 -7.89 8.08
C GLY A 201 13.10 -9.35 7.92
N ARG A 202 12.86 -9.78 6.68
CA ARG A 202 12.48 -11.17 6.39
C ARG A 202 13.56 -12.17 6.77
N LEU A 203 14.85 -11.83 6.58
CA LEU A 203 15.96 -12.68 7.03
C LEU A 203 16.04 -12.80 8.55
N ARG A 204 15.85 -11.69 9.28
CA ARG A 204 15.81 -11.73 10.74
C ARG A 204 14.63 -12.59 11.24
N GLY A 205 13.44 -12.38 10.68
CA GLY A 205 12.23 -13.16 11.02
C GLY A 205 12.43 -14.66 10.80
N PHE A 206 13.01 -15.04 9.65
CA PHE A 206 13.36 -16.43 9.34
C PHE A 206 14.31 -17.04 10.39
N ARG A 207 15.42 -16.38 10.70
CA ARG A 207 16.41 -16.85 11.65
C ARG A 207 15.87 -16.92 13.08
N ASN A 208 15.14 -15.89 13.49
CA ASN A 208 14.56 -15.80 14.84
C ASN A 208 13.54 -16.91 15.07
N ALA A 209 12.65 -17.16 14.11
CA ALA A 209 11.66 -18.23 14.23
C ALA A 209 12.30 -19.63 14.36
N LEU A 210 13.37 -19.88 13.59
CA LEU A 210 14.15 -21.13 13.73
C LEU A 210 14.79 -21.24 15.12
N SER A 211 15.44 -20.18 15.58
CA SER A 211 16.11 -20.18 16.88
C SER A 211 15.12 -20.37 18.05
N GLU A 212 13.97 -19.74 18.00
CA GLU A 212 12.89 -19.90 18.98
C GLU A 212 12.33 -21.34 19.02
N ALA A 213 12.36 -22.02 17.88
CA ALA A 213 11.99 -23.44 17.79
C ALA A 213 13.11 -24.42 18.14
N GLY A 214 14.29 -23.92 18.58
CA GLY A 214 15.43 -24.74 18.98
C GLY A 214 16.34 -25.21 17.85
N PHE A 215 16.21 -24.62 16.64
CA PHE A 215 17.09 -24.89 15.50
C PHE A 215 18.17 -23.82 15.37
N ASP A 216 19.30 -24.16 14.76
CA ASP A 216 20.33 -23.16 14.41
C ASP A 216 19.90 -22.36 13.18
N GLY A 217 19.26 -21.21 13.41
CA GLY A 217 18.84 -20.30 12.35
C GLY A 217 19.99 -19.73 11.52
N GLY A 218 21.21 -19.70 12.07
CA GLY A 218 22.41 -19.27 11.37
C GLY A 218 22.94 -20.30 10.38
N ALA A 219 22.75 -21.59 10.65
CA ALA A 219 23.17 -22.70 9.80
C ALA A 219 22.16 -23.05 8.70
N ALA A 220 20.90 -22.56 8.80
CA ALA A 220 19.87 -22.82 7.79
C ALA A 220 20.28 -22.20 6.43
N PRO A 221 20.13 -22.94 5.31
CA PRO A 221 20.55 -22.44 3.99
C PRO A 221 19.72 -21.22 3.56
N VAL A 222 20.42 -20.15 3.17
CA VAL A 222 19.86 -18.95 2.57
C VAL A 222 20.53 -18.76 1.22
N HIS A 223 19.74 -18.87 0.15
CA HIS A 223 20.20 -18.57 -1.19
C HIS A 223 19.57 -17.25 -1.67
N THR A 224 20.34 -16.43 -2.36
CA THR A 224 19.90 -15.11 -2.82
C THR A 224 19.77 -15.07 -4.34
N GLY A 225 18.85 -14.25 -4.81
CA GLY A 225 18.65 -13.96 -6.22
C GLY A 225 17.85 -12.67 -6.39
N PRO A 226 17.77 -12.10 -7.59
CA PRO A 226 16.82 -11.04 -7.90
C PRO A 226 15.40 -11.44 -7.50
N SER A 227 14.61 -10.49 -7.00
CA SER A 227 13.24 -10.73 -6.50
C SER A 227 12.21 -11.01 -7.61
N GLU A 228 12.64 -11.75 -8.64
CA GLU A 228 11.90 -12.14 -9.84
C GLU A 228 11.78 -13.66 -9.94
N VAL A 229 10.94 -14.13 -10.86
CA VAL A 229 10.72 -15.58 -11.11
C VAL A 229 12.03 -16.30 -11.42
N GLN A 230 12.86 -15.72 -12.28
CA GLN A 230 14.13 -16.32 -12.68
C GLN A 230 15.11 -16.43 -11.50
N GLY A 231 15.21 -15.37 -10.68
CA GLY A 231 16.07 -15.39 -9.48
C GLY A 231 15.60 -16.44 -8.47
N GLY A 232 14.30 -16.59 -8.29
CA GLY A 232 13.71 -17.63 -7.44
C GLY A 232 13.99 -19.04 -7.96
N TYR A 233 13.89 -19.25 -9.29
CA TYR A 233 14.20 -20.52 -9.93
C TYR A 233 15.67 -20.94 -9.74
N GLU A 234 16.61 -20.04 -10.01
CA GLU A 234 18.04 -20.33 -9.90
C GLU A 234 18.44 -20.60 -8.45
N ALA A 235 17.97 -19.79 -7.52
CA ALA A 235 18.24 -19.94 -6.10
C ALA A 235 17.64 -21.26 -5.54
N ALA A 236 16.40 -21.60 -5.91
CA ALA A 236 15.75 -22.84 -5.50
C ALA A 236 16.45 -24.06 -6.10
N ARG A 237 16.76 -24.04 -7.38
CA ARG A 237 17.49 -25.12 -8.07
C ARG A 237 18.86 -25.41 -7.44
N SER A 238 19.57 -24.37 -7.04
CA SER A 238 20.85 -24.49 -6.31
C SER A 238 20.64 -25.08 -4.91
N MET A 239 19.64 -24.60 -4.17
CA MET A 239 19.33 -25.06 -2.81
C MET A 239 18.85 -26.52 -2.79
N LEU A 240 18.00 -26.92 -3.72
CA LEU A 240 17.47 -28.30 -3.81
C LEU A 240 18.50 -29.34 -4.25
N ARG A 241 19.69 -28.92 -4.73
CA ARG A 241 20.81 -29.80 -5.08
C ARG A 241 21.85 -29.96 -3.96
N LEU A 242 21.61 -29.38 -2.80
CA LEU A 242 22.46 -29.61 -1.63
C LEU A 242 22.44 -31.10 -1.24
N SER A 243 23.48 -31.58 -0.59
CA SER A 243 23.55 -32.98 -0.10
C SER A 243 22.44 -33.31 0.89
N ASN A 244 21.95 -32.33 1.64
CA ASN A 244 20.82 -32.45 2.55
C ASN A 244 19.87 -31.27 2.30
N PRO A 245 19.00 -31.35 1.26
CA PRO A 245 18.17 -30.24 0.87
C PRO A 245 17.06 -29.98 1.90
N PRO A 246 16.52 -28.75 1.99
CA PRO A 246 15.37 -28.45 2.80
C PRO A 246 14.12 -29.18 2.28
N THR A 247 13.18 -29.49 3.17
CA THR A 247 11.84 -30.00 2.84
C THR A 247 10.79 -28.91 2.87
N GLY A 248 11.10 -27.74 3.42
CA GLY A 248 10.29 -26.54 3.40
C GLY A 248 11.11 -25.32 3.01
N ILE A 249 10.58 -24.51 2.12
CA ILE A 249 11.24 -23.28 1.65
C ILE A 249 10.33 -22.08 1.91
N PHE A 250 10.87 -21.08 2.60
CA PHE A 250 10.31 -19.74 2.62
C PHE A 250 10.90 -18.94 1.45
N CYS A 251 10.07 -18.25 0.69
CA CYS A 251 10.49 -17.40 -0.42
C CYS A 251 10.26 -15.93 -0.08
N TYR A 252 11.22 -15.07 -0.43
CA TYR A 252 11.14 -13.63 -0.19
C TYR A 252 9.83 -13.04 -0.71
N ASN A 253 9.40 -13.43 -1.91
CA ASN A 253 8.11 -13.03 -2.46
C ASN A 253 7.48 -14.14 -3.32
N ASP A 254 6.24 -13.94 -3.75
CA ASP A 254 5.48 -14.90 -4.55
C ASP A 254 6.08 -15.13 -5.94
N ARG A 255 6.78 -14.15 -6.51
CA ARG A 255 7.49 -14.32 -7.80
C ARG A 255 8.65 -15.31 -7.63
N MET A 256 9.45 -15.17 -6.57
CA MET A 256 10.49 -16.14 -6.27
C MET A 256 9.90 -17.52 -5.93
N ALA A 257 8.75 -17.56 -5.24
CA ALA A 257 8.05 -18.83 -4.99
C ALA A 257 7.60 -19.49 -6.29
N MET A 258 7.07 -18.72 -7.27
CA MET A 258 6.74 -19.25 -8.61
C MET A 258 7.98 -19.84 -9.30
N GLY A 259 9.16 -19.21 -9.17
CA GLY A 259 10.43 -19.76 -9.63
C GLY A 259 10.80 -21.07 -8.92
N ALA A 260 10.55 -21.16 -7.60
CA ALA A 260 10.80 -22.36 -6.82
C ALA A 260 9.87 -23.52 -7.25
N TYR A 261 8.61 -23.25 -7.61
CA TYR A 261 7.71 -24.24 -8.22
C TYR A 261 8.29 -24.81 -9.54
N GLN A 262 8.83 -23.96 -10.39
CA GLN A 262 9.46 -24.37 -11.65
C GLN A 262 10.70 -25.25 -11.40
N ALA A 263 11.55 -24.86 -10.44
CA ALA A 263 12.73 -25.66 -10.06
C ALA A 263 12.34 -27.02 -9.46
N ALA A 264 11.30 -27.06 -8.62
CA ALA A 264 10.78 -28.31 -8.07
C ALA A 264 10.27 -29.24 -9.18
N ALA A 265 9.49 -28.72 -10.13
CA ALA A 265 8.97 -29.48 -11.26
C ALA A 265 10.10 -30.04 -12.15
N GLU A 266 11.16 -29.26 -12.45
CA GLU A 266 12.34 -29.72 -13.20
C GLU A 266 13.04 -30.90 -12.48
N LEU A 267 13.10 -30.85 -11.15
CA LEU A 267 13.73 -31.88 -10.34
C LEU A 267 12.80 -33.08 -10.01
N GLY A 268 11.58 -33.09 -10.53
CA GLY A 268 10.59 -34.14 -10.31
C GLY A 268 10.00 -34.13 -8.89
N LEU A 269 10.11 -33.03 -8.15
CA LEU A 269 9.54 -32.86 -6.81
C LEU A 269 8.10 -32.38 -6.88
N THR A 270 7.26 -32.99 -6.09
CA THR A 270 5.82 -32.65 -5.99
C THR A 270 5.59 -31.71 -4.80
N ILE A 271 4.93 -30.57 -5.04
CA ILE A 271 4.46 -29.66 -4.00
C ILE A 271 3.00 -30.05 -3.67
N PRO A 272 2.64 -30.16 -2.38
CA PRO A 272 3.47 -30.00 -1.17
C PRO A 272 4.15 -31.28 -0.70
N THR A 273 3.99 -32.41 -1.37
CA THR A 273 4.30 -33.74 -0.86
C THR A 273 5.80 -33.98 -0.62
N ASP A 274 6.66 -33.50 -1.53
CA ASP A 274 8.12 -33.63 -1.42
C ASP A 274 8.76 -32.35 -0.93
N LEU A 275 8.11 -31.19 -1.20
CA LEU A 275 8.60 -29.87 -0.86
C LEU A 275 7.42 -28.95 -0.53
N SER A 276 7.41 -28.37 0.68
CA SER A 276 6.50 -27.30 1.04
C SER A 276 7.10 -25.92 0.73
N ILE A 277 6.27 -25.00 0.25
CA ILE A 277 6.70 -23.62 -0.10
C ILE A 277 5.74 -22.63 0.54
N VAL A 278 6.30 -21.59 1.16
CA VAL A 278 5.57 -20.41 1.64
C VAL A 278 6.14 -19.18 0.95
N GLY A 279 5.25 -18.34 0.40
CA GLY A 279 5.59 -17.06 -0.23
C GLY A 279 5.42 -15.86 0.69
N PHE A 280 5.49 -14.69 0.08
CA PHE A 280 5.23 -13.39 0.70
C PHE A 280 4.66 -12.44 -0.36
N ASP A 281 3.80 -11.52 -0.01
CA ASP A 281 3.08 -10.46 -0.73
C ASP A 281 1.59 -10.77 -0.97
N ASP A 282 1.18 -12.03 -1.14
CA ASP A 282 -0.13 -12.47 -1.61
C ASP A 282 -0.51 -11.82 -2.95
N GLN A 283 0.39 -11.94 -3.94
CA GLN A 283 0.18 -11.37 -5.26
C GLN A 283 -0.99 -12.06 -5.96
N GLU A 284 -2.07 -11.31 -6.20
CA GLU A 284 -3.36 -11.80 -6.71
C GLU A 284 -3.23 -12.64 -8.00
N LEU A 285 -2.32 -12.26 -8.91
CA LEU A 285 -2.10 -12.97 -10.18
C LEU A 285 -1.23 -14.23 -10.03
N ILE A 286 -0.60 -14.45 -8.88
CA ILE A 286 0.35 -15.55 -8.66
C ILE A 286 -0.18 -16.53 -7.60
N ALA A 287 -0.34 -16.06 -6.37
CA ALA A 287 -0.52 -16.97 -5.22
C ALA A 287 -1.72 -17.92 -5.35
N GLY A 288 -2.86 -17.39 -5.80
CA GLY A 288 -4.07 -18.19 -6.01
C GLY A 288 -4.06 -19.02 -7.29
N ASN A 289 -3.21 -18.70 -8.26
CA ASN A 289 -3.18 -19.33 -9.58
C ASN A 289 -2.08 -20.39 -9.75
N LEU A 290 -1.19 -20.55 -8.79
CA LEU A 290 -0.26 -21.68 -8.73
C LEU A 290 -1.02 -22.98 -8.37
N HIS A 291 -0.50 -24.12 -8.81
CA HIS A 291 -1.07 -25.43 -8.49
C HIS A 291 -0.02 -26.35 -7.85
N PRO A 292 -0.22 -26.69 -6.56
CA PRO A 292 -1.28 -26.21 -5.65
C PRO A 292 -1.16 -24.70 -5.37
N GLY A 293 -2.28 -24.05 -4.94
CA GLY A 293 -2.28 -22.63 -4.57
C GLY A 293 -1.22 -22.34 -3.48
N LEU A 294 -0.50 -21.25 -3.62
CA LEU A 294 0.61 -20.86 -2.73
C LEU A 294 0.10 -20.31 -1.39
N THR A 295 0.47 -20.94 -0.29
CA THR A 295 0.40 -20.37 1.05
C THR A 295 1.41 -19.23 1.13
N THR A 296 0.98 -18.04 1.55
CA THR A 296 1.81 -16.84 1.52
C THR A 296 1.42 -15.86 2.63
N VAL A 297 2.31 -14.96 2.95
CA VAL A 297 2.04 -13.86 3.89
C VAL A 297 1.58 -12.65 3.09
N ALA A 298 0.42 -12.09 3.44
CA ALA A 298 -0.11 -10.93 2.72
C ALA A 298 0.54 -9.62 3.19
N LEU A 299 0.96 -8.79 2.26
CA LEU A 299 1.32 -7.40 2.55
C LEU A 299 0.04 -6.55 2.73
N PRO A 300 -0.04 -5.72 3.78
CA PRO A 300 -1.23 -4.91 4.09
C PRO A 300 -1.30 -3.65 3.21
N HIS A 301 -1.17 -3.79 1.89
CA HIS A 301 -1.10 -2.67 0.96
C HIS A 301 -2.34 -1.77 1.02
N TYR A 302 -3.54 -2.38 1.05
CA TYR A 302 -4.80 -1.64 1.14
C TYR A 302 -4.88 -0.89 2.47
N GLU A 303 -4.57 -1.56 3.56
CA GLU A 303 -4.59 -1.03 4.91
C GLU A 303 -3.57 0.11 5.09
N MET A 304 -2.37 -0.01 4.49
CA MET A 304 -1.36 1.05 4.49
C MET A 304 -1.87 2.30 3.75
N GLY A 305 -2.47 2.13 2.57
CA GLY A 305 -3.07 3.23 1.82
C GLY A 305 -4.20 3.92 2.59
N ALA A 306 -5.09 3.13 3.18
CA ALA A 306 -6.22 3.63 3.95
C ALA A 306 -5.76 4.35 5.23
N TRP A 307 -4.84 3.75 5.99
CA TRP A 307 -4.28 4.34 7.21
C TRP A 307 -3.58 5.67 6.93
N ALA A 308 -2.69 5.68 5.94
CA ALA A 308 -1.92 6.88 5.60
C ALA A 308 -2.83 8.04 5.17
N THR A 309 -3.87 7.74 4.39
CA THR A 309 -4.84 8.74 3.95
C THR A 309 -5.69 9.25 5.11
N GLY A 310 -6.19 8.36 5.96
CA GLY A 310 -6.95 8.75 7.15
C GLY A 310 -6.13 9.67 8.07
N THR A 311 -4.89 9.27 8.35
CA THR A 311 -3.95 10.04 9.18
C THR A 311 -3.62 11.40 8.58
N LEU A 312 -3.38 11.45 7.26
CA LEU A 312 -3.12 12.71 6.55
C LEU A 312 -4.33 13.65 6.62
N ILE A 313 -5.55 13.14 6.40
CA ILE A 313 -6.78 13.94 6.49
C ILE A 313 -7.00 14.43 7.91
N ASP A 314 -6.79 13.59 8.94
CA ASP A 314 -6.92 14.00 10.34
C ASP A 314 -5.96 15.16 10.68
N ALA A 315 -4.74 15.12 10.17
CA ALA A 315 -3.79 16.23 10.32
C ALA A 315 -4.26 17.50 9.57
N ILE A 316 -4.72 17.37 8.34
CA ILE A 316 -5.26 18.50 7.55
C ILE A 316 -6.45 19.14 8.27
N GLU A 317 -7.31 18.34 8.89
CA GLU A 317 -8.49 18.80 9.61
C GLU A 317 -8.20 19.31 11.03
N GLY A 318 -6.96 19.12 11.52
CA GLY A 318 -6.51 19.56 12.85
C GLY A 318 -6.92 18.61 13.97
N ASN A 319 -7.21 17.35 13.64
CA ASN A 319 -7.59 16.29 14.59
C ASN A 319 -6.37 15.49 15.09
N ALA A 320 -5.23 15.56 14.39
CA ALA A 320 -3.98 14.88 14.75
C ALA A 320 -2.76 15.74 14.40
N ASP A 321 -1.63 15.49 15.06
CA ASP A 321 -0.34 16.06 14.70
C ASP A 321 0.56 14.97 14.10
N LEU A 322 1.01 15.16 12.87
CA LEU A 322 1.93 14.23 12.20
C LEU A 322 3.30 14.17 12.91
N ALA A 323 3.68 15.21 13.64
CA ALA A 323 4.92 15.22 14.41
C ALA A 323 4.95 14.16 15.52
N ASP A 324 3.80 13.82 16.10
CA ASP A 324 3.69 12.77 17.12
C ASP A 324 3.93 11.36 16.56
N LEU A 325 3.66 11.16 15.28
CA LEU A 325 3.80 9.87 14.58
C LEU A 325 5.14 9.73 13.84
N ALA A 326 5.83 10.85 13.62
CA ALA A 326 7.03 10.89 12.80
C ALA A 326 8.29 10.23 13.41
N PRO A 327 8.48 10.10 14.74
CA PRO A 327 9.68 9.47 15.31
C PRO A 327 9.81 7.98 14.97
N HIS A 328 8.70 7.28 14.80
CA HIS A 328 8.68 5.85 14.49
C HIS A 328 7.59 5.56 13.44
N PRO A 329 7.89 4.76 12.41
CA PRO A 329 6.86 4.36 11.47
C PRO A 329 5.77 3.54 12.17
N THR A 330 4.52 3.74 11.76
CA THR A 330 3.45 2.80 12.10
C THR A 330 3.68 1.50 11.37
N VAL A 331 3.65 0.40 12.11
CA VAL A 331 3.90 -0.94 11.57
C VAL A 331 2.58 -1.70 11.50
N LEU A 332 2.26 -2.27 10.33
CA LEU A 332 1.04 -3.05 10.13
C LEU A 332 1.36 -4.54 10.00
N ASP A 333 0.49 -5.36 10.59
CA ASP A 333 0.61 -6.82 10.57
C ASP A 333 0.53 -7.39 9.15
N CYS A 334 1.32 -8.45 8.91
CA CYS A 334 1.32 -9.23 7.68
C CYS A 334 0.71 -10.62 7.94
N PRO A 335 -0.59 -10.84 7.68
CA PRO A 335 -1.27 -12.10 7.98
C PRO A 335 -0.91 -13.21 7.01
N LEU A 336 -0.93 -14.48 7.50
CA LEU A 336 -0.78 -15.65 6.67
C LEU A 336 -2.08 -15.97 5.91
N VAL A 337 -1.97 -16.22 4.62
CA VAL A 337 -3.03 -16.74 3.76
C VAL A 337 -2.72 -18.19 3.43
N THR A 338 -3.40 -19.11 4.10
CA THR A 338 -3.18 -20.55 3.93
C THR A 338 -3.85 -21.06 2.64
N ARG A 339 -3.08 -21.82 1.83
CA ARG A 339 -3.54 -22.51 0.62
C ARG A 339 -2.99 -23.95 0.61
N GLY A 340 -2.67 -24.47 -0.55
CA GLY A 340 -2.34 -25.88 -0.74
C GLY A 340 -0.85 -26.23 -0.82
N SER A 341 0.08 -25.28 -0.63
CA SER A 341 1.52 -25.50 -0.85
C SER A 341 2.29 -26.02 0.36
N VAL A 342 1.62 -26.26 1.49
CA VAL A 342 2.23 -26.73 2.73
C VAL A 342 1.55 -28.00 3.21
N ALA A 343 2.33 -29.03 3.51
CA ALA A 343 1.89 -30.27 4.13
C ALA A 343 3.01 -30.86 5.03
N ALA A 344 2.71 -31.90 5.80
CA ALA A 344 3.74 -32.59 6.57
C ALA A 344 4.82 -33.19 5.64
N PRO A 345 6.12 -33.09 6.00
CA PRO A 345 7.18 -33.68 5.20
C PRO A 345 7.04 -35.21 5.15
N ARG A 346 7.42 -35.81 4.01
CA ARG A 346 7.58 -37.27 3.95
C ARG A 346 8.69 -37.71 4.92
N CYS A 347 8.40 -38.80 5.64
CA CYS A 347 9.35 -39.48 6.54
C CYS A 347 10.51 -40.10 5.75
#